data_3a1717cdcf8b17a34c69e78bd1e1a7e3
#
_entry.id   3a1717cdcf8b17a34c69e78bd1e1a7e3
#
_cell.length_a   1.000
_cell.length_b   1.000
_cell.length_c   1.000
_cell.angle_alpha   90.00
_cell.angle_beta   90.00
_cell.angle_gamma   90.00
#
_symmetry.space_group_name_H-M   'P 1'
#
loop_
_entity.id
_entity.type
_entity.pdbx_description
1 polymer ?
#
loop_
_entity_poly.entity_id
_entity_poly.type
_entity_poly.pdbx_seq_one_letter_code
_entity_poly.pdbx_strand_id
1 'polypeptide(L)'
;MTILNTERLKAYYIIDVLGEKRYVKAVDNVNLEINQNEIYGIAGESGCGKTTLIKTLFGMVEPPLNVTDGKVNYKIGSEFVDIFSIDSKRMREIRWEYVSYIPQGSMSVLNPVQKVRYTFEHFIKAHRKIKNRDEDFIKPVESHLAALGLPIQVLDSYPHQLSGGMRQRVTVALATVLQPKIIIADEPTTALDVVMQRGVIQLLKDVQSSLKNTIILVTHDMGIHANIADRIGIMYAGKMIEEASAEEIFENPMHPYTQYLIGSLPKIGDKSYKTSAPGSPPSLMNPPEGCRFYPRCNRATDDCKAAIPKLIEIEPGHKVACFLYSGVIEE
;
A
#
# COMPACT_ATOMS: atom_id res chain seq x y z
N MET A 1 10.12 7.95 -13.74
CA MET A 1 11.34 7.13 -13.53
C MET A 1 11.06 6.15 -12.41
N THR A 2 11.22 4.85 -12.64
CA THR A 2 10.88 3.78 -11.69
C THR A 2 11.77 3.83 -10.45
N ILE A 3 11.17 3.76 -9.25
CA ILE A 3 11.85 3.71 -7.95
C ILE A 3 11.74 2.32 -7.30
N LEU A 4 10.67 1.60 -7.59
CA LEU A 4 10.38 0.26 -7.11
C LEU A 4 9.73 -0.55 -8.22
N ASN A 5 10.15 -1.78 -8.42
CA ASN A 5 9.42 -2.74 -9.24
C ASN A 5 9.32 -4.11 -8.57
N THR A 6 8.37 -4.91 -9.02
CA THR A 6 8.27 -6.33 -8.68
C THR A 6 8.25 -7.18 -9.95
N GLU A 7 8.87 -8.33 -9.88
CA GLU A 7 8.93 -9.29 -10.99
C GLU A 7 8.33 -10.61 -10.52
N ARG A 8 7.19 -11.00 -11.09
CA ARG A 8 6.47 -12.25 -10.81
C ARG A 8 6.34 -12.58 -9.32
N LEU A 9 6.10 -11.55 -8.49
CA LEU A 9 6.10 -11.67 -7.04
C LEU A 9 5.02 -12.62 -6.56
N LYS A 10 5.42 -13.65 -5.80
CA LYS A 10 4.52 -14.57 -5.10
C LYS A 10 4.82 -14.56 -3.61
N ALA A 11 3.82 -14.15 -2.81
CA ALA A 11 3.90 -14.18 -1.37
C ALA A 11 2.66 -14.88 -0.80
N TYR A 12 2.89 -16.05 -0.20
CA TYR A 12 1.85 -16.96 0.27
C TYR A 12 1.95 -17.18 1.77
N TYR A 13 0.79 -17.30 2.43
CA TYR A 13 0.78 -17.87 3.76
C TYR A 13 0.80 -19.39 3.65
N ILE A 14 1.80 -20.01 4.29
CA ILE A 14 1.97 -21.46 4.32
C ILE A 14 1.51 -21.95 5.69
N ILE A 15 0.36 -22.62 5.71
CA ILE A 15 -0.28 -23.09 6.93
C ILE A 15 -0.22 -24.62 6.95
N ASP A 16 0.31 -25.19 8.04
CA ASP A 16 0.27 -26.64 8.26
C ASP A 16 -1.05 -27.00 8.94
N VAL A 17 -1.83 -27.84 8.29
CA VAL A 17 -3.10 -28.36 8.82
C VAL A 17 -3.02 -29.88 8.81
N LEU A 18 -2.84 -30.49 9.97
CA LEU A 18 -2.76 -31.95 10.16
C LEU A 18 -1.66 -32.62 9.31
N GLY A 19 -0.50 -31.96 9.15
CA GLY A 19 0.63 -32.46 8.36
C GLY A 19 0.54 -32.15 6.85
N GLU A 20 -0.53 -31.51 6.40
CA GLU A 20 -0.67 -31.03 5.02
C GLU A 20 -0.39 -29.53 4.92
N LYS A 21 0.56 -29.15 4.07
CA LYS A 21 0.83 -27.73 3.77
C LYS A 21 -0.25 -27.16 2.85
N ARG A 22 -0.93 -26.11 3.31
CA ARG A 22 -1.90 -25.35 2.54
C ARG A 22 -1.35 -23.96 2.23
N TYR A 23 -1.58 -23.50 1.01
CA TYR A 23 -1.05 -22.25 0.49
C TYR A 23 -2.18 -21.23 0.28
N VAL A 24 -2.16 -20.13 1.03
CA VAL A 24 -3.05 -19.00 0.78
C VAL A 24 -2.31 -18.04 -0.17
N LYS A 25 -2.73 -17.99 -1.42
CA LYS A 25 -2.08 -17.25 -2.52
C LYS A 25 -2.44 -15.74 -2.46
N ALA A 26 -1.97 -15.08 -1.39
CA ALA A 26 -2.36 -13.69 -1.11
C ALA A 26 -1.75 -12.67 -2.07
N VAL A 27 -0.55 -12.92 -2.58
CA VAL A 27 0.08 -12.19 -3.70
C VAL A 27 0.58 -13.24 -4.68
N ASP A 28 0.07 -13.25 -5.90
CA ASP A 28 0.31 -14.32 -6.84
C ASP A 28 0.63 -13.78 -8.24
N ASN A 29 1.91 -13.87 -8.61
CA ASN A 29 2.46 -13.41 -9.87
C ASN A 29 2.20 -11.91 -10.12
N VAL A 30 2.50 -11.07 -9.12
CA VAL A 30 2.28 -9.62 -9.21
C VAL A 30 3.50 -8.94 -9.81
N ASN A 31 3.27 -8.21 -10.91
CA ASN A 31 4.22 -7.29 -11.52
C ASN A 31 3.73 -5.87 -11.27
N LEU A 32 4.57 -5.06 -10.63
CA LEU A 32 4.33 -3.66 -10.31
C LEU A 32 5.48 -2.80 -10.79
N GLU A 33 5.17 -1.59 -11.21
CA GLU A 33 6.14 -0.56 -11.49
C GLU A 33 5.68 0.75 -10.88
N ILE A 34 6.42 1.26 -9.89
CA ILE A 34 6.11 2.48 -9.15
C ILE A 34 7.17 3.53 -9.48
N ASN A 35 6.71 4.74 -9.82
CA ASN A 35 7.58 5.83 -10.22
C ASN A 35 7.98 6.71 -9.04
N GLN A 36 9.07 7.46 -9.24
CA GLN A 36 9.47 8.49 -8.29
C GLN A 36 8.45 9.63 -8.25
N ASN A 37 8.25 10.17 -7.05
CA ASN A 37 7.41 11.35 -6.80
C ASN A 37 5.93 11.17 -7.19
N GLU A 38 5.43 9.94 -7.22
CA GLU A 38 4.00 9.68 -7.40
C GLU A 38 3.35 9.17 -6.11
N ILE A 39 2.05 9.34 -6.01
CA ILE A 39 1.20 8.66 -5.04
C ILE A 39 0.51 7.52 -5.78
N TYR A 40 0.94 6.29 -5.49
CA TYR A 40 0.40 5.08 -6.09
C TYR A 40 -0.63 4.44 -5.16
N GLY A 41 -1.88 4.39 -5.58
CA GLY A 41 -2.98 3.77 -4.86
C GLY A 41 -3.09 2.27 -5.14
N ILE A 42 -3.33 1.45 -4.12
CA ILE A 42 -3.70 0.03 -4.28
C ILE A 42 -5.09 -0.16 -3.70
N ALA A 43 -6.05 -0.49 -4.57
CA ALA A 43 -7.45 -0.65 -4.22
C ALA A 43 -7.96 -2.08 -4.48
N GLY A 44 -9.10 -2.43 -3.89
CA GLY A 44 -9.76 -3.73 -4.03
C GLY A 44 -10.51 -4.15 -2.77
N GLU A 45 -11.32 -5.22 -2.86
CA GLU A 45 -12.10 -5.75 -1.73
C GLU A 45 -11.22 -6.18 -0.55
N SER A 46 -11.82 -6.19 0.65
CA SER A 46 -11.16 -6.73 1.84
C SER A 46 -10.73 -8.19 1.61
N GLY A 47 -9.52 -8.54 2.09
CA GLY A 47 -8.98 -9.90 1.93
C GLY A 47 -8.39 -10.20 0.55
N CYS A 48 -8.35 -9.28 -0.42
CA CYS A 48 -7.79 -9.56 -1.75
C CYS A 48 -6.24 -9.62 -1.79
N GLY A 49 -5.53 -9.30 -0.68
CA GLY A 49 -4.07 -9.42 -0.57
C GLY A 49 -3.30 -8.09 -0.48
N LYS A 50 -3.96 -6.92 -0.46
CA LYS A 50 -3.31 -5.59 -0.43
C LYS A 50 -2.29 -5.42 0.70
N THR A 51 -2.70 -5.66 1.94
CA THR A 51 -1.81 -5.57 3.11
C THR A 51 -0.64 -6.56 3.01
N THR A 52 -0.86 -7.76 2.46
CA THR A 52 0.20 -8.74 2.22
C THR A 52 1.19 -8.21 1.19
N LEU A 53 0.70 -7.64 0.09
CA LEU A 53 1.54 -7.04 -0.95
C LEU A 53 2.44 -5.96 -0.36
N ILE A 54 1.89 -4.96 0.34
CA ILE A 54 2.70 -3.86 0.88
C ILE A 54 3.64 -4.29 2.01
N LYS A 55 3.26 -5.28 2.84
CA LYS A 55 4.19 -5.90 3.80
C LYS A 55 5.36 -6.57 3.09
N THR A 56 5.08 -7.27 2.00
CA THR A 56 6.13 -7.89 1.17
C THR A 56 7.00 -6.84 0.51
N LEU A 57 6.42 -5.75 -0.03
CA LEU A 57 7.19 -4.62 -0.54
C LEU A 57 8.11 -4.00 0.52
N PHE A 58 7.66 -3.87 1.76
CA PHE A 58 8.48 -3.37 2.88
C PHE A 58 9.53 -4.38 3.38
N GLY A 59 9.48 -5.63 2.89
CA GLY A 59 10.32 -6.72 3.37
C GLY A 59 9.90 -7.28 4.74
N MET A 60 8.67 -7.02 5.19
CA MET A 60 8.10 -7.59 6.41
C MET A 60 7.45 -8.94 6.09
N VAL A 61 8.30 -9.95 5.98
CA VAL A 61 7.89 -11.32 5.65
C VAL A 61 8.28 -12.23 6.81
N GLU A 62 7.30 -12.56 7.63
CA GLU A 62 7.47 -13.42 8.80
C GLU A 62 6.48 -14.60 8.72
N PRO A 63 6.90 -15.79 9.15
CA PRO A 63 6.00 -16.95 9.15
C PRO A 63 4.65 -16.65 9.82
N PRO A 64 3.54 -17.10 9.24
CA PRO A 64 3.41 -18.07 8.13
C PRO A 64 3.52 -17.47 6.71
N LEU A 65 3.76 -16.15 6.56
CA LEU A 65 3.99 -15.51 5.26
C LEU A 65 5.39 -15.83 4.74
N ASN A 66 5.46 -16.23 3.45
CA ASN A 66 6.72 -16.53 2.77
C ASN A 66 6.68 -15.97 1.35
N VAL A 67 7.78 -15.40 0.88
CA VAL A 67 8.00 -15.14 -0.56
C VAL A 67 8.43 -16.46 -1.19
N THR A 68 7.59 -17.00 -2.07
CA THR A 68 7.82 -18.29 -2.70
C THR A 68 8.46 -18.18 -4.07
N ASP A 69 8.34 -17.01 -4.73
CA ASP A 69 8.93 -16.73 -6.04
C ASP A 69 8.93 -15.21 -6.30
N GLY A 70 9.74 -14.78 -7.28
CA GLY A 70 9.80 -13.40 -7.73
C GLY A 70 10.71 -12.52 -6.91
N LYS A 71 10.71 -11.22 -7.23
CA LYS A 71 11.62 -10.22 -6.65
C LYS A 71 10.88 -8.93 -6.28
N VAL A 72 11.46 -8.21 -5.35
CA VAL A 72 11.12 -6.81 -5.04
C VAL A 72 12.39 -5.98 -5.17
N ASN A 73 12.47 -5.15 -6.18
CA ASN A 73 13.65 -4.36 -6.50
C ASN A 73 13.45 -2.89 -6.13
N TYR A 74 14.35 -2.36 -5.32
CA TYR A 74 14.44 -0.93 -5.02
C TYR A 74 15.57 -0.29 -5.82
N LYS A 75 15.33 0.90 -6.37
CA LYS A 75 16.35 1.69 -7.06
C LYS A 75 17.21 2.47 -6.07
N ILE A 76 18.33 1.90 -5.68
CA ILE A 76 19.29 2.51 -4.75
C ILE A 76 20.47 3.07 -5.55
N GLY A 77 20.56 4.39 -5.64
CA GLY A 77 21.51 5.04 -6.54
C GLY A 77 21.14 4.81 -8.01
N SER A 78 22.04 4.18 -8.77
CA SER A 78 21.83 3.83 -10.19
C SER A 78 21.33 2.40 -10.41
N GLU A 79 21.31 1.55 -9.38
CA GLU A 79 21.06 0.13 -9.49
C GLU A 79 19.74 -0.29 -8.85
N PHE A 80 19.14 -1.37 -9.38
CA PHE A 80 18.04 -2.06 -8.74
C PHE A 80 18.56 -3.17 -7.82
N VAL A 81 18.13 -3.14 -6.57
CA VAL A 81 18.54 -4.09 -5.54
C VAL A 81 17.33 -4.90 -5.10
N ASP A 82 17.37 -6.22 -5.29
CA ASP A 82 16.36 -7.12 -4.75
C ASP A 82 16.51 -7.22 -3.23
N ILE A 83 15.46 -6.79 -2.51
CA ILE A 83 15.48 -6.72 -1.03
C ILE A 83 15.52 -8.10 -0.36
N PHE A 84 15.18 -9.17 -1.07
CA PHE A 84 15.26 -10.53 -0.54
C PHE A 84 16.61 -11.21 -0.80
N SER A 85 17.47 -10.60 -1.62
CA SER A 85 18.84 -11.08 -1.88
C SER A 85 19.91 -10.48 -0.95
N ILE A 86 19.54 -9.43 -0.18
CA ILE A 86 20.46 -8.74 0.72
C ILE A 86 20.39 -9.29 2.15
N ASP A 87 21.47 -9.08 2.93
CA ASP A 87 21.51 -9.47 4.32
C ASP A 87 20.65 -8.57 5.24
N SER A 88 20.41 -9.04 6.44
CA SER A 88 19.60 -8.33 7.43
C SER A 88 20.21 -6.99 7.88
N LYS A 89 21.53 -6.81 7.77
CA LYS A 89 22.21 -5.55 8.09
C LYS A 89 21.90 -4.52 7.03
N ARG A 90 22.05 -4.87 5.74
CA ARG A 90 21.75 -3.98 4.62
C ARG A 90 20.26 -3.63 4.56
N MET A 91 19.37 -4.61 4.83
CA MET A 91 17.93 -4.35 4.93
C MET A 91 17.59 -3.37 6.05
N ARG A 92 18.28 -3.39 7.18
CA ARG A 92 18.10 -2.43 8.29
C ARG A 92 18.51 -1.01 7.91
N GLU A 93 19.54 -0.85 7.07
CA GLU A 93 19.96 0.46 6.53
C GLU A 93 18.93 1.02 5.54
N ILE A 94 18.25 0.14 4.76
CA ILE A 94 17.21 0.54 3.79
C ILE A 94 15.91 0.92 4.50
N ARG A 95 15.50 0.13 5.51
CA ARG A 95 14.28 0.43 6.27
C ARG A 95 14.42 1.77 6.98
N TRP A 96 13.37 2.57 6.87
CA TRP A 96 13.18 3.90 7.44
C TRP A 96 14.03 5.02 6.83
N GLU A 97 15.21 4.76 6.30
CA GLU A 97 16.00 5.78 5.59
C GLU A 97 15.67 5.83 4.09
N TYR A 98 15.31 4.69 3.49
CA TYR A 98 14.91 4.63 2.09
C TYR A 98 13.41 4.35 1.95
N VAL A 99 12.88 3.39 2.67
CA VAL A 99 11.45 3.03 2.73
C VAL A 99 10.96 3.07 4.16
N SER A 100 9.83 3.74 4.41
CA SER A 100 9.13 3.75 5.69
C SER A 100 7.75 3.13 5.58
N TYR A 101 7.16 2.81 6.74
CA TYR A 101 5.87 2.14 6.81
C TYR A 101 4.96 2.80 7.85
N ILE A 102 3.75 3.16 7.43
CA ILE A 102 2.66 3.63 8.30
C ILE A 102 1.65 2.48 8.39
N PRO A 103 1.59 1.75 9.52
CA PRO A 103 0.74 0.56 9.63
C PRO A 103 -0.73 0.90 9.85
N GLN A 104 -1.60 -0.04 9.54
CA GLN A 104 -3.00 -0.01 9.91
C GLN A 104 -3.15 0.09 11.43
N GLY A 105 -4.09 0.89 11.89
CA GLY A 105 -4.27 1.12 13.33
C GLY A 105 -3.09 1.85 13.99
N SER A 106 -2.44 2.74 13.26
CA SER A 106 -1.26 3.51 13.64
C SER A 106 -1.41 4.25 14.99
N MET A 107 -2.63 4.48 15.47
CA MET A 107 -2.88 5.05 16.81
C MET A 107 -2.41 4.15 17.96
N SER A 108 -2.23 2.84 17.75
CA SER A 108 -1.74 1.87 18.75
C SER A 108 -0.23 1.60 18.65
N VAL A 109 0.46 2.21 17.70
CA VAL A 109 1.91 2.02 17.47
C VAL A 109 2.75 2.69 18.57
N LEU A 110 2.25 3.80 19.12
CA LEU A 110 2.95 4.55 20.16
C LEU A 110 2.83 3.82 21.50
N ASN A 111 3.98 3.64 22.18
CA ASN A 111 4.00 3.03 23.52
C ASN A 111 3.26 3.95 24.52
N PRO A 112 2.12 3.50 25.13
CA PRO A 112 1.27 4.36 25.96
C PRO A 112 1.92 4.83 27.27
N VAL A 113 2.97 4.14 27.72
CA VAL A 113 3.69 4.45 28.97
C VAL A 113 4.98 5.26 28.74
N GLN A 114 5.24 5.67 27.52
CA GLN A 114 6.38 6.52 27.17
C GLN A 114 5.92 7.84 26.57
N LYS A 115 6.62 8.94 26.90
CA LYS A 115 6.45 10.22 26.21
C LYS A 115 6.88 10.09 24.75
N VAL A 116 6.20 10.82 23.87
CA VAL A 116 6.47 10.83 22.42
C VAL A 116 7.95 11.10 22.10
N ARG A 117 8.59 12.01 22.83
CA ARG A 117 10.02 12.33 22.71
C ARG A 117 10.92 11.10 22.75
N TYR A 118 10.67 10.16 23.65
CA TYR A 118 11.49 8.95 23.78
C TYR A 118 11.28 7.99 22.61
N THR A 119 10.07 7.96 22.05
CA THR A 119 9.80 7.18 20.83
C THR A 119 10.64 7.69 19.68
N PHE A 120 10.65 9.01 19.42
CA PHE A 120 11.51 9.62 18.40
C PHE A 120 13.00 9.38 18.67
N GLU A 121 13.44 9.56 19.91
CA GLU A 121 14.84 9.41 20.30
C GLU A 121 15.33 7.97 20.07
N HIS A 122 14.57 6.96 20.51
CA HIS A 122 14.91 5.55 20.28
C HIS A 122 14.90 5.20 18.80
N PHE A 123 13.92 5.71 18.07
CA PHE A 123 13.80 5.47 16.63
C PHE A 123 14.99 6.05 15.86
N ILE A 124 15.35 7.31 16.09
CA ILE A 124 16.49 7.93 15.40
C ILE A 124 17.81 7.28 15.80
N LYS A 125 18.02 6.97 17.10
CA LYS A 125 19.24 6.27 17.57
C LYS A 125 19.42 4.89 16.95
N ALA A 126 18.35 4.21 16.59
CA ALA A 126 18.42 2.90 15.93
C ALA A 126 19.00 2.99 14.51
N HIS A 127 18.93 4.17 13.86
CA HIS A 127 19.32 4.37 12.46
C HIS A 127 20.50 5.34 12.30
N ARG A 128 20.61 6.34 13.17
CA ARG A 128 21.65 7.38 13.12
C ARG A 128 22.40 7.53 14.43
N LYS A 129 23.71 7.82 14.34
CA LYS A 129 24.49 8.18 15.52
C LYS A 129 24.16 9.61 15.93
N ILE A 130 23.69 9.78 17.18
CA ILE A 130 23.49 11.10 17.78
C ILE A 130 24.76 11.47 18.54
N LYS A 131 25.47 12.49 18.07
CA LYS A 131 26.68 13.04 18.71
C LYS A 131 26.32 14.24 19.60
N ASN A 132 25.54 15.16 19.08
CA ASN A 132 25.00 16.32 19.78
C ASN A 132 23.48 16.18 19.87
N ARG A 133 22.91 16.04 21.07
CA ARG A 133 21.48 15.81 21.25
C ARG A 133 20.63 16.97 20.73
N ASP A 134 21.07 18.19 20.88
CA ASP A 134 20.30 19.37 20.45
C ASP A 134 20.31 19.52 18.92
N GLU A 135 21.46 19.32 18.28
CA GLU A 135 21.62 19.48 16.83
C GLU A 135 21.16 18.26 16.04
N ASP A 136 21.48 17.07 16.53
CA ASP A 136 21.22 15.82 15.79
C ASP A 136 19.83 15.26 16.05
N PHE A 137 19.16 15.69 17.14
CA PHE A 137 17.86 15.16 17.54
C PHE A 137 16.81 16.25 17.79
N ILE A 138 16.99 17.16 18.78
CA ILE A 138 15.92 18.06 19.24
C ILE A 138 15.48 18.99 18.12
N LYS A 139 16.38 19.80 17.59
CA LYS A 139 16.07 20.79 16.54
C LYS A 139 15.47 20.17 15.27
N PRO A 140 16.04 19.06 14.70
CA PRO A 140 15.47 18.41 13.53
C PRO A 140 14.06 17.88 13.78
N VAL A 141 13.80 17.26 14.95
CA VAL A 141 12.47 16.73 15.29
C VAL A 141 11.47 17.85 15.49
N GLU A 142 11.83 18.92 16.22
CA GLU A 142 10.97 20.09 16.44
C GLU A 142 10.59 20.77 15.11
N SER A 143 11.58 20.99 14.25
CA SER A 143 11.35 21.55 12.90
C SER A 143 10.43 20.66 12.07
N HIS A 144 10.63 19.34 12.12
CA HIS A 144 9.80 18.39 11.41
C HIS A 144 8.35 18.36 11.93
N LEU A 145 8.16 18.36 13.25
CA LEU A 145 6.82 18.43 13.86
C LEU A 145 6.09 19.74 13.50
N ALA A 146 6.81 20.85 13.53
CA ALA A 146 6.25 22.15 13.14
C ALA A 146 5.79 22.15 11.67
N ALA A 147 6.59 21.57 10.77
CA ALA A 147 6.23 21.44 9.36
C ALA A 147 4.97 20.58 9.15
N LEU A 148 4.67 19.64 10.06
CA LEU A 148 3.48 18.80 10.03
C LEU A 148 2.30 19.39 10.85
N GLY A 149 2.41 20.63 11.30
CA GLY A 149 1.37 21.31 12.07
C GLY A 149 1.16 20.72 13.47
N LEU A 150 2.20 20.14 14.06
CA LEU A 150 2.19 19.61 15.41
C LEU A 150 2.91 20.59 16.36
N PRO A 151 2.30 20.97 17.50
CA PRO A 151 2.97 21.78 18.50
C PRO A 151 4.09 21.01 19.19
N ILE A 152 5.20 21.68 19.50
CA ILE A 152 6.40 21.07 20.09
C ILE A 152 6.10 20.34 21.42
N GLN A 153 5.12 20.84 22.19
CA GLN A 153 4.67 20.26 23.45
C GLN A 153 4.20 18.79 23.34
N VAL A 154 3.86 18.35 22.10
CA VAL A 154 3.53 16.95 21.82
C VAL A 154 4.66 16.00 22.25
N LEU A 155 5.92 16.43 22.15
CA LEU A 155 7.08 15.64 22.57
C LEU A 155 7.05 15.27 24.05
N ASP A 156 6.50 16.14 24.90
CA ASP A 156 6.43 15.92 26.34
C ASP A 156 5.14 15.23 26.81
N SER A 157 4.24 14.98 25.87
CA SER A 157 2.96 14.31 26.12
C SER A 157 3.10 12.78 26.01
N TYR A 158 2.23 12.08 26.73
CA TYR A 158 2.00 10.65 26.50
C TYR A 158 0.96 10.44 25.39
N PRO A 159 0.98 9.31 24.66
CA PRO A 159 0.04 9.05 23.58
C PRO A 159 -1.44 9.18 23.98
N HIS A 160 -1.81 8.80 25.21
CA HIS A 160 -3.18 8.88 25.71
C HIS A 160 -3.64 10.33 25.97
N GLN A 161 -2.72 11.30 26.07
CA GLN A 161 -3.03 12.73 26.22
C GLN A 161 -3.29 13.43 24.88
N LEU A 162 -3.03 12.74 23.75
CA LEU A 162 -3.21 13.26 22.39
C LEU A 162 -4.57 12.85 21.84
N SER A 163 -5.19 13.75 21.07
CA SER A 163 -6.37 13.38 20.26
C SER A 163 -6.02 12.30 19.22
N GLY A 164 -7.03 11.62 18.69
CA GLY A 164 -6.82 10.61 17.62
C GLY A 164 -6.06 11.18 16.44
N GLY A 165 -6.45 12.35 15.93
CA GLY A 165 -5.76 13.02 14.84
C GLY A 165 -4.33 13.45 15.18
N MET A 166 -4.05 13.89 16.42
CA MET A 166 -2.69 14.20 16.83
C MET A 166 -1.82 12.94 16.89
N ARG A 167 -2.33 11.84 17.43
CA ARG A 167 -1.60 10.54 17.43
C ARG A 167 -1.28 10.09 16.02
N GLN A 168 -2.24 10.22 15.10
CA GLN A 168 -2.03 9.87 13.69
C GLN A 168 -0.93 10.75 13.07
N ARG A 169 -0.98 12.07 13.27
CA ARG A 169 0.07 12.98 12.77
C ARG A 169 1.44 12.68 13.38
N VAL A 170 1.52 12.31 14.65
CA VAL A 170 2.77 11.87 15.31
C VAL A 170 3.29 10.59 14.65
N THR A 171 2.43 9.64 14.31
CA THR A 171 2.86 8.41 13.60
C THR A 171 3.36 8.71 12.20
N VAL A 172 2.70 9.61 11.47
CA VAL A 172 3.19 10.10 10.17
C VAL A 172 4.54 10.81 10.34
N ALA A 173 4.67 11.68 11.36
CA ALA A 173 5.93 12.35 11.66
C ALA A 173 7.06 11.36 11.95
N LEU A 174 6.80 10.32 12.72
CA LEU A 174 7.78 9.28 13.01
C LEU A 174 8.21 8.53 11.74
N ALA A 175 7.26 8.20 10.87
CA ALA A 175 7.54 7.52 9.61
C ALA A 175 8.33 8.39 8.61
N THR A 176 8.30 9.72 8.76
CA THR A 176 8.89 10.67 7.80
C THR A 176 10.10 11.44 8.33
N VAL A 177 10.42 11.31 9.63
CA VAL A 177 11.50 12.09 10.27
C VAL A 177 12.88 11.84 9.66
N LEU A 178 13.13 10.65 9.11
CA LEU A 178 14.37 10.30 8.41
C LEU A 178 14.33 10.64 6.91
N GLN A 179 13.25 11.26 6.43
CA GLN A 179 13.04 11.69 5.04
C GLN A 179 13.17 10.54 4.02
N PRO A 180 12.40 9.45 4.16
CA PRO A 180 12.48 8.30 3.28
C PRO A 180 12.10 8.66 1.84
N LYS A 181 12.61 7.90 0.88
CA LYS A 181 12.27 8.04 -0.55
C LYS A 181 10.91 7.43 -0.88
N ILE A 182 10.52 6.39 -0.14
CA ILE A 182 9.25 5.69 -0.30
C ILE A 182 8.54 5.65 1.06
N ILE A 183 7.26 5.97 1.09
CA ILE A 183 6.37 5.79 2.24
C ILE A 183 5.30 4.78 1.84
N ILE A 184 5.19 3.68 2.58
CA ILE A 184 4.11 2.72 2.43
C ILE A 184 3.08 3.00 3.53
N ALA A 185 1.85 3.32 3.16
CA ALA A 185 0.77 3.63 4.09
C ALA A 185 -0.37 2.60 3.98
N ASP A 186 -0.55 1.82 5.04
CA ASP A 186 -1.59 0.78 5.14
C ASP A 186 -2.81 1.34 5.88
N GLU A 187 -3.84 1.67 5.15
CA GLU A 187 -5.10 2.21 5.69
C GLU A 187 -4.89 3.32 6.74
N PRO A 188 -4.16 4.41 6.42
CA PRO A 188 -3.74 5.40 7.40
C PRO A 188 -4.89 6.23 7.99
N THR A 189 -6.09 6.07 7.47
CA THR A 189 -7.31 6.79 7.90
C THR A 189 -8.32 5.92 8.64
N THR A 190 -8.03 4.64 8.84
CA THR A 190 -8.94 3.71 9.53
C THR A 190 -9.20 4.17 10.96
N ALA A 191 -10.46 4.06 11.40
CA ALA A 191 -10.96 4.47 12.72
C ALA A 191 -10.90 5.99 13.00
N LEU A 192 -10.77 6.82 11.97
CA LEU A 192 -10.89 8.27 12.07
C LEU A 192 -12.26 8.76 11.55
N ASP A 193 -12.77 9.85 12.12
CA ASP A 193 -13.92 10.54 11.54
C ASP A 193 -13.54 11.24 10.21
N VAL A 194 -14.54 11.64 9.44
CA VAL A 194 -14.37 12.20 8.08
C VAL A 194 -13.49 13.47 8.07
N VAL A 195 -13.57 14.29 9.12
CA VAL A 195 -12.78 15.54 9.23
C VAL A 195 -11.31 15.19 9.44
N MET A 196 -11.05 14.27 10.37
CA MET A 196 -9.69 13.80 10.66
C MET A 196 -9.09 13.04 9.47
N GLN A 197 -9.89 12.22 8.74
CA GLN A 197 -9.44 11.56 7.52
C GLN A 197 -8.92 12.56 6.49
N ARG A 198 -9.70 13.62 6.20
CA ARG A 198 -9.28 14.70 5.29
C ARG A 198 -7.97 15.35 5.75
N GLY A 199 -7.83 15.60 7.06
CA GLY A 199 -6.60 16.17 7.62
C GLY A 199 -5.36 15.29 7.44
N VAL A 200 -5.50 13.96 7.56
CA VAL A 200 -4.40 12.99 7.33
C VAL A 200 -4.05 12.89 5.85
N ILE A 201 -5.05 12.88 4.97
CA ILE A 201 -4.83 12.84 3.52
C ILE A 201 -4.12 14.10 3.03
N GLN A 202 -4.55 15.27 3.52
CA GLN A 202 -3.85 16.53 3.20
C GLN A 202 -2.42 16.51 3.71
N LEU A 203 -2.19 16.02 4.93
CA LEU A 203 -0.85 15.88 5.49
C LEU A 203 0.06 14.98 4.63
N LEU A 204 -0.45 13.86 4.12
CA LEU A 204 0.32 12.98 3.22
C LEU A 204 0.66 13.68 1.90
N LYS A 205 -0.26 14.47 1.33
CA LYS A 205 0.02 15.30 0.15
C LYS A 205 1.11 16.34 0.43
N ASP A 206 1.02 17.03 1.56
CA ASP A 206 1.98 18.06 1.95
C ASP A 206 3.38 17.46 2.16
N VAL A 207 3.45 16.28 2.80
CA VAL A 207 4.69 15.50 2.95
C VAL A 207 5.26 15.11 1.60
N GLN A 208 4.44 14.54 0.70
CA GLN A 208 4.87 14.13 -0.64
C GLN A 208 5.41 15.34 -1.43
N SER A 209 4.68 16.45 -1.42
CA SER A 209 5.07 17.66 -2.14
C SER A 209 6.35 18.29 -1.60
N SER A 210 6.55 18.28 -0.27
CA SER A 210 7.72 18.88 0.39
C SER A 210 8.96 18.01 0.27
N LEU A 211 8.83 16.70 0.49
CA LEU A 211 9.95 15.77 0.49
C LEU A 211 10.24 15.19 -0.90
N LYS A 212 9.34 15.40 -1.89
CA LYS A 212 9.44 14.79 -3.23
C LYS A 212 9.62 13.27 -3.15
N ASN A 213 8.96 12.63 -2.20
CA ASN A 213 8.99 11.18 -2.03
C ASN A 213 7.84 10.50 -2.79
N THR A 214 7.90 9.17 -2.85
CA THR A 214 6.86 8.34 -3.44
C THR A 214 6.00 7.77 -2.30
N ILE A 215 4.68 7.80 -2.44
CA ILE A 215 3.76 7.19 -1.48
C ILE A 215 3.04 6.00 -2.12
N ILE A 216 3.07 4.84 -1.45
CA ILE A 216 2.24 3.68 -1.79
C ILE A 216 1.11 3.65 -0.77
N LEU A 217 -0.11 3.92 -1.23
CA LEU A 217 -1.28 4.04 -0.36
C LEU A 217 -2.23 2.88 -0.55
N VAL A 218 -2.50 2.13 0.50
CA VAL A 218 -3.58 1.16 0.55
C VAL A 218 -4.74 1.74 1.34
N THR A 219 -5.92 1.74 0.75
CA THR A 219 -7.19 2.03 1.42
C THR A 219 -8.34 1.32 0.71
N HIS A 220 -9.41 1.04 1.44
CA HIS A 220 -10.66 0.55 0.86
C HIS A 220 -11.59 1.67 0.40
N ASP A 221 -11.27 2.92 0.74
CA ASP A 221 -12.06 4.10 0.36
C ASP A 221 -11.58 4.64 -0.99
N MET A 222 -12.38 4.39 -2.03
CA MET A 222 -12.10 4.88 -3.38
C MET A 222 -12.16 6.40 -3.47
N GLY A 223 -12.93 7.08 -2.63
CA GLY A 223 -12.95 8.54 -2.56
C GLY A 223 -11.63 9.13 -2.11
N ILE A 224 -10.89 8.44 -1.23
CA ILE A 224 -9.52 8.82 -0.86
C ILE A 224 -8.60 8.69 -2.07
N HIS A 225 -8.65 7.55 -2.79
CA HIS A 225 -7.84 7.36 -3.99
C HIS A 225 -8.12 8.44 -5.05
N ALA A 226 -9.39 8.78 -5.30
CA ALA A 226 -9.76 9.84 -6.23
C ALA A 226 -9.16 11.21 -5.89
N ASN A 227 -8.96 11.47 -4.59
CA ASN A 227 -8.45 12.77 -4.12
C ASN A 227 -6.92 12.87 -4.08
N ILE A 228 -6.20 11.75 -3.96
CA ILE A 228 -4.76 11.82 -3.66
C ILE A 228 -3.89 11.05 -4.65
N ALA A 229 -4.39 9.95 -5.24
CA ALA A 229 -3.56 9.08 -6.06
C ALA A 229 -3.32 9.66 -7.46
N ASP A 230 -2.10 9.53 -7.97
CA ASP A 230 -1.76 9.83 -9.36
C ASP A 230 -2.11 8.62 -10.26
N ARG A 231 -1.79 7.41 -9.78
CA ARG A 231 -2.10 6.13 -10.43
C ARG A 231 -2.69 5.16 -9.43
N ILE A 232 -3.54 4.27 -9.92
CA ILE A 232 -4.21 3.25 -9.09
C ILE A 232 -4.03 1.88 -9.70
N GLY A 233 -3.60 0.92 -8.87
CA GLY A 233 -3.64 -0.49 -9.17
C GLY A 233 -4.82 -1.16 -8.46
N ILE A 234 -5.64 -1.87 -9.21
CA ILE A 234 -6.78 -2.63 -8.70
C ILE A 234 -6.36 -4.07 -8.47
N MET A 235 -6.49 -4.52 -7.22
CA MET A 235 -6.15 -5.88 -6.82
C MET A 235 -7.40 -6.71 -6.56
N TYR A 236 -7.45 -7.91 -7.12
CA TYR A 236 -8.52 -8.86 -6.90
C TYR A 236 -7.96 -10.26 -6.65
N ALA A 237 -8.35 -10.86 -5.53
CA ALA A 237 -7.99 -12.25 -5.17
C ALA A 237 -6.50 -12.59 -5.39
N GLY A 238 -5.58 -11.73 -4.95
CA GLY A 238 -4.13 -11.95 -5.02
C GLY A 238 -3.45 -11.50 -6.31
N LYS A 239 -4.17 -10.94 -7.27
CA LYS A 239 -3.63 -10.48 -8.56
C LYS A 239 -3.92 -9.00 -8.82
N MET A 240 -3.01 -8.34 -9.52
CA MET A 240 -3.29 -7.05 -10.15
C MET A 240 -4.11 -7.30 -11.41
N ILE A 241 -5.26 -6.64 -11.52
CA ILE A 241 -6.20 -6.86 -12.63
C ILE A 241 -6.38 -5.65 -13.52
N GLU A 242 -6.11 -4.45 -13.00
CA GLU A 242 -6.15 -3.21 -13.76
C GLU A 242 -5.19 -2.19 -13.12
N GLU A 243 -4.53 -1.37 -13.94
CA GLU A 243 -3.64 -0.30 -13.52
C GLU A 243 -3.72 0.86 -14.51
N ALA A 244 -4.05 2.04 -14.02
CA ALA A 244 -4.10 3.26 -14.84
C ALA A 244 -3.90 4.52 -13.99
N SER A 245 -3.98 5.71 -14.61
CA SER A 245 -4.14 6.97 -13.87
C SER A 245 -5.40 6.94 -13.00
N ALA A 246 -5.41 7.72 -11.93
CA ALA A 246 -6.62 7.79 -11.10
C ALA A 246 -7.83 8.22 -11.94
N GLU A 247 -7.67 9.19 -12.82
CA GLU A 247 -8.70 9.67 -13.74
C GLU A 247 -9.30 8.54 -14.58
N GLU A 248 -8.45 7.75 -15.27
CA GLU A 248 -8.89 6.63 -16.11
C GLU A 248 -9.60 5.51 -15.29
N ILE A 249 -9.13 5.19 -14.10
CA ILE A 249 -9.80 4.21 -13.24
C ILE A 249 -11.22 4.66 -12.87
N PHE A 250 -11.45 5.98 -12.67
CA PHE A 250 -12.76 6.49 -12.29
C PHE A 250 -13.68 6.78 -13.48
N GLU A 251 -13.15 7.22 -14.61
CA GLU A 251 -13.92 7.61 -15.78
C GLU A 251 -14.12 6.49 -16.79
N ASN A 252 -13.05 5.70 -17.05
CA ASN A 252 -13.00 4.65 -18.07
C ASN A 252 -12.53 3.29 -17.52
N PRO A 253 -13.09 2.74 -16.42
CA PRO A 253 -12.68 1.45 -15.91
C PRO A 253 -12.89 0.35 -16.94
N MET A 254 -11.85 -0.41 -17.26
CA MET A 254 -11.90 -1.45 -18.28
C MET A 254 -12.34 -2.79 -17.72
N HIS A 255 -11.71 -3.26 -16.62
CA HIS A 255 -12.01 -4.57 -16.06
C HIS A 255 -13.43 -4.60 -15.46
N PRO A 256 -14.25 -5.63 -15.72
CA PRO A 256 -15.62 -5.72 -15.17
C PRO A 256 -15.70 -5.57 -13.65
N TYR A 257 -14.73 -6.09 -12.90
CA TYR A 257 -14.66 -5.89 -11.45
C TYR A 257 -14.47 -4.42 -11.08
N THR A 258 -13.57 -3.70 -11.77
CA THR A 258 -13.34 -2.26 -11.53
C THR A 258 -14.61 -1.46 -11.84
N GLN A 259 -15.34 -1.83 -12.91
CA GLN A 259 -16.63 -1.21 -13.25
C GLN A 259 -17.66 -1.39 -12.12
N TYR A 260 -17.74 -2.58 -11.50
CA TYR A 260 -18.57 -2.79 -10.32
C TYR A 260 -18.08 -1.98 -9.12
N LEU A 261 -16.76 -1.94 -8.88
CA LEU A 261 -16.16 -1.21 -7.76
C LEU A 261 -16.49 0.30 -7.85
N ILE A 262 -16.28 0.92 -9.02
CA ILE A 262 -16.57 2.34 -9.27
C ILE A 262 -18.07 2.60 -9.34
N GLY A 263 -18.83 1.71 -9.99
CA GLY A 263 -20.29 1.82 -10.13
C GLY A 263 -21.03 1.72 -8.78
N SER A 264 -20.43 1.11 -7.77
CA SER A 264 -21.01 1.02 -6.42
C SER A 264 -20.84 2.30 -5.59
N LEU A 265 -20.00 3.25 -6.04
CA LEU A 265 -19.76 4.49 -5.30
C LEU A 265 -20.97 5.41 -5.34
N PRO A 266 -21.30 6.08 -4.22
CA PRO A 266 -22.36 7.07 -4.20
C PRO A 266 -21.92 8.31 -5.00
N LYS A 267 -22.77 8.76 -5.93
CA LYS A 267 -22.60 10.03 -6.65
C LYS A 267 -23.60 11.05 -6.13
N ILE A 268 -23.17 12.29 -5.91
CA ILE A 268 -24.04 13.37 -5.46
C ILE A 268 -25.15 13.59 -6.50
N GLY A 269 -26.40 13.56 -6.04
CA GLY A 269 -27.58 13.73 -6.91
C GLY A 269 -28.06 12.45 -7.62
N ASP A 270 -27.30 11.36 -7.59
CA ASP A 270 -27.69 10.09 -8.20
C ASP A 270 -28.52 9.25 -7.20
N LYS A 271 -29.79 9.01 -7.55
CA LYS A 271 -30.73 8.18 -6.78
C LYS A 271 -30.85 6.75 -7.32
N SER A 272 -30.00 6.36 -8.29
CA SER A 272 -30.01 5.02 -8.87
C SER A 272 -29.62 3.96 -7.85
N TYR A 273 -30.19 2.79 -7.99
CA TYR A 273 -29.78 1.63 -7.16
C TYR A 273 -28.36 1.23 -7.50
N LYS A 274 -27.47 1.24 -6.52
CA LYS A 274 -26.08 0.83 -6.71
C LYS A 274 -25.97 -0.68 -6.61
N THR A 275 -25.39 -1.31 -7.63
CA THR A 275 -25.16 -2.74 -7.67
C THR A 275 -23.68 -3.04 -7.40
N SER A 276 -23.41 -3.85 -6.40
CA SER A 276 -22.09 -4.43 -6.17
C SER A 276 -21.87 -5.67 -7.03
N ALA A 277 -20.63 -6.10 -7.18
CA ALA A 277 -20.34 -7.37 -7.85
C ALA A 277 -21.08 -8.53 -7.18
N PRO A 278 -21.75 -9.43 -7.95
CA PRO A 278 -22.53 -10.52 -7.40
C PRO A 278 -21.66 -11.53 -6.64
N GLY A 279 -22.25 -12.26 -5.69
CA GLY A 279 -21.58 -13.33 -4.93
C GLY A 279 -20.48 -12.83 -4.00
N SER A 280 -19.58 -13.73 -3.61
CA SER A 280 -18.47 -13.47 -2.70
C SER A 280 -17.13 -13.66 -3.39
N PRO A 281 -16.04 -12.97 -2.94
CA PRO A 281 -14.71 -13.22 -3.44
C PRO A 281 -14.29 -14.69 -3.28
N PRO A 282 -13.50 -15.24 -4.21
CA PRO A 282 -13.04 -16.63 -4.11
C PRO A 282 -12.03 -16.78 -2.97
N SER A 283 -11.94 -18.00 -2.45
CA SER A 283 -10.90 -18.34 -1.48
C SER A 283 -9.51 -18.22 -2.09
N LEU A 284 -8.60 -17.53 -1.40
CA LEU A 284 -7.19 -17.46 -1.81
C LEU A 284 -6.43 -18.79 -1.65
N MET A 285 -7.00 -19.74 -0.91
CA MET A 285 -6.44 -21.08 -0.77
C MET A 285 -6.68 -21.93 -2.02
N ASN A 286 -7.87 -21.82 -2.58
CA ASN A 286 -8.30 -22.53 -3.78
C ASN A 286 -8.95 -21.55 -4.77
N PRO A 287 -8.17 -20.61 -5.33
CA PRO A 287 -8.72 -19.68 -6.30
C PRO A 287 -9.06 -20.42 -7.61
N PRO A 288 -9.95 -19.88 -8.44
CA PRO A 288 -10.21 -20.40 -9.77
C PRO A 288 -8.92 -20.57 -10.59
N GLU A 289 -8.84 -21.62 -11.41
CA GLU A 289 -7.69 -21.89 -12.28
C GLU A 289 -7.55 -20.87 -13.41
N GLY A 290 -8.66 -20.32 -13.89
CA GLY A 290 -8.69 -19.23 -14.86
C GLY A 290 -8.74 -17.86 -14.23
N CYS A 291 -9.37 -16.91 -14.92
CA CYS A 291 -9.59 -15.55 -14.40
C CYS A 291 -10.29 -15.60 -13.04
N ARG A 292 -9.66 -15.02 -12.03
CA ARG A 292 -10.19 -15.13 -10.64
C ARG A 292 -11.54 -14.46 -10.42
N PHE A 293 -11.90 -13.51 -11.30
CA PHE A 293 -13.19 -12.85 -11.26
C PHE A 293 -14.29 -13.58 -12.07
N TYR A 294 -13.96 -14.59 -12.90
CA TYR A 294 -14.93 -15.21 -13.80
C TYR A 294 -16.22 -15.70 -13.12
N PRO A 295 -16.20 -16.26 -11.88
CA PRO A 295 -17.43 -16.74 -11.25
C PRO A 295 -18.44 -15.63 -10.92
N ARG A 296 -17.98 -14.38 -10.87
CA ARG A 296 -18.77 -13.18 -10.54
C ARG A 296 -18.95 -12.26 -11.76
N CYS A 297 -18.31 -12.58 -12.88
CA CYS A 297 -18.30 -11.75 -14.07
C CYS A 297 -19.54 -12.03 -14.93
N ASN A 298 -20.35 -11.00 -15.18
CA ASN A 298 -21.51 -11.09 -16.07
C ASN A 298 -21.13 -11.14 -17.56
N ARG A 299 -19.85 -10.99 -17.90
CA ARG A 299 -19.30 -11.06 -19.26
C ARG A 299 -18.25 -12.16 -19.41
N ALA A 300 -18.29 -13.17 -18.54
CA ALA A 300 -17.34 -14.26 -18.57
C ALA A 300 -17.52 -15.12 -19.83
N THR A 301 -16.42 -15.49 -20.46
CA THR A 301 -16.34 -16.43 -21.59
C THR A 301 -15.71 -17.74 -21.16
N ASP A 302 -15.63 -18.72 -22.05
CA ASP A 302 -14.98 -20.01 -21.74
C ASP A 302 -13.46 -19.82 -21.57
N ASP A 303 -12.83 -18.87 -22.25
CA ASP A 303 -11.43 -18.54 -22.05
C ASP A 303 -11.16 -18.06 -20.61
N CYS A 304 -12.11 -17.33 -20.02
CA CYS A 304 -12.00 -16.89 -18.63
C CYS A 304 -11.97 -18.05 -17.62
N LYS A 305 -12.56 -19.20 -17.98
CA LYS A 305 -12.52 -20.41 -17.15
C LYS A 305 -11.24 -21.19 -17.34
N ALA A 306 -10.74 -21.20 -18.59
CA ALA A 306 -9.61 -22.02 -19.02
C ALA A 306 -8.24 -21.44 -18.65
N ALA A 307 -8.11 -20.10 -18.62
CA ALA A 307 -6.82 -19.46 -18.45
C ALA A 307 -6.88 -18.15 -17.63
N ILE A 308 -5.72 -17.73 -17.12
CA ILE A 308 -5.54 -16.45 -16.43
C ILE A 308 -5.12 -15.39 -17.45
N PRO A 309 -5.85 -14.27 -17.59
CA PRO A 309 -5.45 -13.20 -18.47
C PRO A 309 -4.21 -12.48 -17.93
N LYS A 310 -3.26 -12.14 -18.80
CA LYS A 310 -2.08 -11.37 -18.47
C LYS A 310 -2.44 -9.88 -18.33
N LEU A 311 -1.85 -9.21 -17.36
CA LEU A 311 -1.93 -7.75 -17.23
C LEU A 311 -1.08 -7.11 -18.33
N ILE A 312 -1.72 -6.51 -19.32
CA ILE A 312 -1.06 -5.87 -20.47
C ILE A 312 -1.60 -4.47 -20.71
N GLU A 313 -0.77 -3.63 -21.30
CA GLU A 313 -1.15 -2.28 -21.69
C GLU A 313 -2.06 -2.35 -22.95
N ILE A 314 -3.26 -1.80 -22.83
CA ILE A 314 -4.26 -1.71 -23.89
C ILE A 314 -4.27 -0.31 -24.50
N GLU A 315 -4.19 0.69 -23.66
CA GLU A 315 -4.06 2.11 -24.00
C GLU A 315 -2.84 2.69 -23.27
N PRO A 316 -2.25 3.79 -23.75
CA PRO A 316 -1.07 4.38 -23.11
C PRO A 316 -1.28 4.64 -21.62
N GLY A 317 -0.52 3.92 -20.78
CA GLY A 317 -0.61 4.00 -19.32
C GLY A 317 -1.80 3.27 -18.69
N HIS A 318 -2.64 2.57 -19.48
CA HIS A 318 -3.78 1.79 -18.99
C HIS A 318 -3.56 0.30 -19.26
N LYS A 319 -3.31 -0.47 -18.20
CA LYS A 319 -3.12 -1.92 -18.25
C LYS A 319 -4.34 -2.64 -17.69
N VAL A 320 -4.75 -3.73 -18.35
CA VAL A 320 -5.87 -4.58 -17.90
C VAL A 320 -5.59 -6.06 -18.11
N ALA A 321 -6.00 -6.89 -17.16
CA ALA A 321 -5.95 -8.35 -17.22
C ALA A 321 -7.35 -8.90 -17.51
N CYS A 322 -7.79 -8.82 -18.77
CA CYS A 322 -9.14 -9.24 -19.16
C CYS A 322 -9.22 -9.69 -20.61
N PHE A 323 -9.80 -10.88 -20.85
CA PHE A 323 -9.97 -11.45 -22.20
C PHE A 323 -10.93 -10.66 -23.11
N LEU A 324 -11.70 -9.72 -22.57
CA LEU A 324 -12.51 -8.81 -23.38
C LEU A 324 -11.65 -7.85 -24.23
N TYR A 325 -10.41 -7.62 -23.85
CA TYR A 325 -9.50 -6.67 -24.50
C TYR A 325 -8.29 -7.37 -25.13
N SER A 326 -7.94 -8.55 -24.66
CA SER A 326 -6.75 -9.28 -25.14
C SER A 326 -6.88 -10.77 -24.88
N GLY A 327 -6.40 -11.58 -25.84
CA GLY A 327 -6.24 -13.03 -25.72
C GLY A 327 -4.92 -13.47 -25.07
N VAL A 328 -4.13 -12.56 -24.48
CA VAL A 328 -2.82 -12.91 -23.90
C VAL A 328 -2.99 -13.57 -22.54
N ILE A 329 -2.41 -14.77 -22.41
CA ILE A 329 -2.46 -15.60 -21.21
C ILE A 329 -1.24 -15.31 -20.32
N GLU A 330 -1.41 -15.40 -19.02
CA GLU A 330 -0.32 -15.34 -18.05
C GLU A 330 0.47 -16.65 -18.06
N GLU A 331 1.80 -16.57 -18.13
CA GLU A 331 2.73 -17.70 -18.08
C GLU A 331 3.05 -18.14 -16.64
#